data_437e6f0f61a4a1b5b0ac3b6cf7f6771a
#
_entry.id   437e6f0f61a4a1b5b0ac3b6cf7f6771a
#
_cell.length_a   1.000
_cell.length_b   1.000
_cell.length_c   1.000
_cell.angle_alpha   90.00
_cell.angle_beta   90.00
_cell.angle_gamma   90.00
#
_symmetry.space_group_name_H-M   'P 1'
#
loop_
_entity.id
_entity.type
_entity.pdbx_description
1 polymer ?
#
loop_
_entity_poly.entity_id
_entity_poly.type
_entity_poly.pdbx_seq_one_letter_code
_entity_poly.pdbx_strand_id
1 'polypeptide(L)'
;MINKDLPFINKDQIQELLPHREPMLLLDNLYNILPMKSALGHLKISANKFYVQGHFPGQPVMPGVMIVESFGQAAAALAAYSIDKKEVENKLVYLMSVQNARFRKPVLPPCDLYLKCSVDKIKGKVWRYKGEAFCDGQKMADAEWMATIVERND
;
A
#
# COMPACT_ATOMS: atom_id res chain seq x y z
N MET A 1 1.72 -4.30 17.03
CA MET A 1 1.74 -3.42 15.88
C MET A 1 0.38 -2.76 15.61
N ILE A 2 -0.71 -3.49 15.64
CA ILE A 2 -2.07 -2.94 15.50
C ILE A 2 -2.51 -2.29 16.81
N ASN A 3 -2.88 -1.01 16.75
CA ASN A 3 -3.47 -0.27 17.86
C ASN A 3 -4.99 -0.23 17.68
N LYS A 4 -5.71 -0.92 18.58
CA LYS A 4 -7.17 -1.04 18.52
C LYS A 4 -7.92 0.27 18.83
N ASP A 5 -7.23 1.25 19.39
CA ASP A 5 -7.82 2.56 19.72
C ASP A 5 -7.83 3.50 18.50
N LEU A 6 -7.14 3.14 17.43
CA LEU A 6 -7.09 3.94 16.21
C LEU A 6 -8.05 3.39 15.15
N PRO A 7 -8.55 4.26 14.26
CA PRO A 7 -9.44 3.82 13.17
C PRO A 7 -8.79 2.80 12.26
N PHE A 8 -9.63 1.92 11.71
CA PHE A 8 -9.23 0.99 10.66
C PHE A 8 -10.34 0.84 9.63
N ILE A 9 -9.98 0.42 8.43
CA ILE A 9 -10.91 0.07 7.37
C ILE A 9 -10.56 -1.30 6.79
N ASN A 10 -11.60 -2.04 6.41
CA ASN A 10 -11.47 -3.35 5.78
C ASN A 10 -11.42 -3.23 4.25
N LYS A 11 -11.33 -4.36 3.56
CA LYS A 11 -11.19 -4.41 2.11
C LYS A 11 -12.38 -3.75 1.38
N ASP A 12 -13.60 -3.97 1.85
CA ASP A 12 -14.79 -3.37 1.23
C ASP A 12 -14.76 -1.84 1.32
N GLN A 13 -14.35 -1.33 2.47
CA GLN A 13 -14.19 0.12 2.68
C GLN A 13 -13.02 0.68 1.86
N ILE A 14 -11.94 -0.08 1.68
CA ILE A 14 -10.83 0.29 0.81
C ILE A 14 -11.31 0.42 -0.64
N GLN A 15 -12.17 -0.48 -1.10
CA GLN A 15 -12.74 -0.42 -2.46
C GLN A 15 -13.60 0.83 -2.69
N GLU A 16 -14.19 1.37 -1.63
CA GLU A 16 -14.92 2.64 -1.72
C GLU A 16 -14.00 3.84 -1.94
N LEU A 17 -12.74 3.73 -1.47
CA LEU A 17 -11.75 4.80 -1.56
C LEU A 17 -10.85 4.69 -2.79
N LEU A 18 -10.52 3.48 -3.22
CA LEU A 18 -9.59 3.22 -4.31
C LEU A 18 -10.32 2.68 -5.55
N PRO A 19 -9.86 3.05 -6.76
CA PRO A 19 -10.41 2.49 -8.00
C PRO A 19 -9.94 1.06 -8.28
N HIS A 20 -8.90 0.60 -7.59
CA HIS A 20 -8.32 -0.73 -7.75
C HIS A 20 -9.34 -1.84 -7.48
N ARG A 21 -9.29 -2.91 -8.27
CA ARG A 21 -10.13 -4.10 -8.10
C ARG A 21 -9.29 -5.36 -8.29
N GLU A 22 -9.80 -6.48 -7.83
CA GLU A 22 -9.15 -7.77 -8.05
C GLU A 22 -8.85 -7.98 -9.55
N PRO A 23 -7.69 -8.51 -9.93
CA PRO A 23 -6.64 -9.05 -9.04
C PRO A 23 -5.61 -8.02 -8.56
N MET A 24 -5.69 -6.76 -8.99
CA MET A 24 -4.71 -5.72 -8.66
C MET A 24 -4.94 -5.04 -7.31
N LEU A 25 -6.08 -5.21 -6.68
CA LEU A 25 -6.27 -4.73 -5.31
C LEU A 25 -5.55 -5.67 -4.36
N LEU A 26 -4.40 -5.24 -3.85
CA LEU A 26 -3.54 -6.06 -3.01
C LEU A 26 -3.83 -5.90 -1.52
N LEU A 27 -4.29 -4.72 -1.12
CA LEU A 27 -4.50 -4.35 0.27
C LEU A 27 -5.75 -5.04 0.84
N ASP A 28 -5.61 -5.73 1.97
CA ASP A 28 -6.73 -6.35 2.66
C ASP A 28 -7.32 -5.46 3.75
N ASN A 29 -6.45 -4.77 4.50
CA ASN A 29 -6.87 -3.88 5.59
C ASN A 29 -5.94 -2.68 5.69
N LEU A 30 -6.45 -1.59 6.27
CA LEU A 30 -5.65 -0.44 6.65
C LEU A 30 -5.94 -0.14 8.12
N TYR A 31 -4.93 -0.29 8.96
CA TYR A 31 -5.00 -0.08 10.41
C TYR A 31 -4.28 1.18 10.84
N ASN A 32 -4.45 1.56 12.10
CA ASN A 32 -3.70 2.64 12.76
C ASN A 32 -3.75 3.94 11.97
N ILE A 33 -4.93 4.30 11.47
CA ILE A 33 -5.08 5.46 10.58
C ILE A 33 -4.95 6.75 11.38
N LEU A 34 -3.94 7.52 11.08
CA LEU A 34 -3.76 8.90 11.51
C LEU A 34 -3.87 9.79 10.27
N PRO A 35 -5.04 10.43 10.05
CA PRO A 35 -5.28 11.19 8.82
C PRO A 35 -4.16 12.19 8.53
N MET A 36 -3.74 12.25 7.28
CA MET A 36 -2.66 13.12 6.78
C MET A 36 -1.27 12.77 7.32
N LYS A 37 -1.13 11.70 8.11
CA LYS A 37 0.16 11.35 8.75
C LYS A 37 0.64 9.95 8.44
N SER A 38 -0.10 8.92 8.83
CA SER A 38 0.40 7.54 8.71
C SER A 38 -0.73 6.52 8.77
N ALA A 39 -0.41 5.31 8.31
CA ALA A 39 -1.28 4.15 8.46
C ALA A 39 -0.46 2.87 8.35
N LEU A 40 -1.07 1.77 8.76
CA LEU A 40 -0.49 0.43 8.68
C LEU A 40 -1.31 -0.40 7.70
N GLY A 41 -0.79 -0.61 6.50
CA GLY A 41 -1.41 -1.50 5.52
C GLY A 41 -1.19 -2.96 5.89
N HIS A 42 -2.09 -3.81 5.46
CA HIS A 42 -2.01 -5.26 5.69
C HIS A 42 -2.43 -6.02 4.45
N LEU A 43 -1.62 -7.01 4.07
CA LEU A 43 -1.91 -7.96 3.00
C LEU A 43 -1.67 -9.38 3.47
N LYS A 44 -2.54 -10.28 3.08
CA LYS A 44 -2.32 -11.71 3.20
C LYS A 44 -1.64 -12.23 1.93
N ILE A 45 -0.43 -12.73 2.07
CA ILE A 45 0.33 -13.31 0.96
C ILE A 45 0.15 -14.82 0.99
N SER A 46 -0.45 -15.37 -0.07
CA SER A 46 -0.63 -16.81 -0.22
C SER A 46 -0.03 -17.30 -1.54
N ALA A 47 0.25 -18.60 -1.62
CA ALA A 47 0.90 -19.20 -2.80
C ALA A 47 0.02 -19.14 -4.06
N ASN A 48 -1.28 -18.94 -3.92
CA ASN A 48 -2.22 -18.85 -5.04
C ASN A 48 -2.40 -17.44 -5.60
N LYS A 49 -1.70 -16.43 -5.06
CA LYS A 49 -1.77 -15.07 -5.59
C LYS A 49 -1.14 -15.03 -6.99
N PHE A 50 -1.75 -14.27 -7.90
CA PHE A 50 -1.29 -14.21 -9.30
C PHE A 50 0.18 -13.79 -9.42
N TYR A 51 0.64 -12.88 -8.54
CA TYR A 51 2.01 -12.37 -8.56
C TYR A 51 3.03 -13.33 -7.94
N VAL A 52 2.56 -14.39 -7.28
CA VAL A 52 3.43 -15.44 -6.70
C VAL A 52 3.56 -16.62 -7.65
N GLN A 53 2.46 -16.98 -8.35
CA GLN A 53 2.46 -18.07 -9.31
C GLN A 53 3.46 -17.79 -10.43
N GLY A 54 4.41 -18.70 -10.63
CA GLY A 54 5.47 -18.52 -11.61
C GLY A 54 6.65 -17.68 -11.15
N HIS A 55 6.60 -17.14 -9.95
CA HIS A 55 7.68 -16.33 -9.36
C HIS A 55 8.15 -16.92 -8.03
N PHE A 56 8.81 -18.07 -7.99
CA PHE A 56 9.25 -18.90 -9.11
C PHE A 56 8.67 -20.32 -8.94
N PRO A 57 8.63 -21.16 -9.99
CA PRO A 57 8.16 -22.54 -9.85
C PRO A 57 8.93 -23.30 -8.75
N GLY A 58 8.22 -23.85 -7.76
CA GLY A 58 8.83 -24.54 -6.64
C GLY A 58 9.46 -23.66 -5.56
N GLN A 59 9.61 -22.36 -5.80
CA GLN A 59 10.14 -21.38 -4.82
C GLN A 59 9.34 -20.08 -4.92
N PRO A 60 8.14 -20.05 -4.33
CA PRO A 60 7.28 -18.87 -4.43
C PRO A 60 7.82 -17.71 -3.60
N VAL A 61 7.93 -16.55 -4.23
CA VAL A 61 8.38 -15.30 -3.61
C VAL A 61 7.51 -14.16 -4.12
N MET A 62 7.07 -13.28 -3.24
CA MET A 62 6.38 -12.06 -3.67
C MET A 62 7.37 -11.14 -4.42
N PRO A 63 7.08 -10.75 -5.66
CA PRO A 63 7.97 -9.84 -6.39
C PRO A 63 8.14 -8.51 -5.66
N GLY A 64 9.38 -7.99 -5.63
CA GLY A 64 9.66 -6.71 -4.98
C GLY A 64 8.83 -5.55 -5.55
N VAL A 65 8.59 -5.55 -6.85
CA VAL A 65 7.77 -4.52 -7.49
C VAL A 65 6.32 -4.53 -6.99
N MET A 66 5.82 -5.68 -6.57
CA MET A 66 4.48 -5.78 -5.99
C MET A 66 4.44 -5.27 -4.55
N ILE A 67 5.55 -5.33 -3.82
CA ILE A 67 5.67 -4.68 -2.52
C ILE A 67 5.57 -3.16 -2.69
N VAL A 68 6.24 -2.61 -3.69
CA VAL A 68 6.16 -1.17 -4.02
C VAL A 68 4.73 -0.79 -4.41
N GLU A 69 4.06 -1.58 -5.23
CA GLU A 69 2.65 -1.35 -5.58
C GLU A 69 1.76 -1.36 -4.32
N SER A 70 2.03 -2.28 -3.39
CA SER A 70 1.30 -2.36 -2.12
C SER A 70 1.51 -1.11 -1.26
N PHE A 71 2.72 -0.59 -1.20
CA PHE A 71 3.02 0.70 -0.55
C PHE A 71 2.18 1.82 -1.17
N GLY A 72 2.14 1.88 -2.49
CA GLY A 72 1.35 2.88 -3.22
C GLY A 72 -0.13 2.80 -2.89
N GLN A 73 -0.68 1.59 -2.81
CA GLN A 73 -2.09 1.40 -2.47
C GLN A 73 -2.39 1.81 -1.02
N ALA A 74 -1.53 1.44 -0.07
CA ALA A 74 -1.70 1.84 1.33
C ALA A 74 -1.65 3.36 1.48
N ALA A 75 -0.71 4.01 0.80
CA ALA A 75 -0.58 5.47 0.80
C ALA A 75 -1.78 6.14 0.14
N ALA A 76 -2.26 5.63 -0.99
CA ALA A 76 -3.44 6.15 -1.67
C ALA A 76 -4.70 6.01 -0.81
N ALA A 77 -4.86 4.89 -0.12
CA ALA A 77 -5.98 4.68 0.80
C ALA A 77 -5.92 5.66 1.98
N LEU A 78 -4.74 5.89 2.54
CA LEU A 78 -4.54 6.89 3.59
C LEU A 78 -4.90 8.28 3.09
N ALA A 79 -4.45 8.68 1.91
CA ALA A 79 -4.76 9.98 1.34
C ALA A 79 -6.26 10.14 1.10
N ALA A 80 -6.90 9.14 0.50
CA ALA A 80 -8.34 9.17 0.21
C ALA A 80 -9.19 9.20 1.50
N TYR A 81 -8.76 8.48 2.53
CA TYR A 81 -9.41 8.53 3.84
C TYR A 81 -9.29 9.90 4.51
N SER A 82 -8.17 10.59 4.26
CA SER A 82 -7.81 11.84 4.95
C SER A 82 -8.45 13.09 4.34
N ILE A 83 -8.84 13.05 3.07
CA ILE A 83 -9.41 14.21 2.37
C ILE A 83 -10.91 14.02 2.16
N ASP A 84 -11.61 15.12 1.82
CA ASP A 84 -13.04 15.09 1.61
C ASP A 84 -13.42 14.13 0.47
N LYS A 85 -14.46 13.32 0.69
CA LYS A 85 -14.97 12.36 -0.30
C LYS A 85 -15.24 12.99 -1.67
N LYS A 86 -15.73 14.23 -1.68
CA LYS A 86 -15.98 14.98 -2.93
C LYS A 86 -14.69 15.27 -3.69
N GLU A 87 -13.58 15.42 -2.99
CA GLU A 87 -12.28 15.70 -3.61
C GLU A 87 -11.61 14.45 -4.19
N VAL A 88 -12.02 13.25 -3.75
CA VAL A 88 -11.48 11.99 -4.26
C VAL A 88 -12.32 11.36 -5.35
N GLU A 89 -13.60 11.73 -5.46
CA GLU A 89 -14.46 11.25 -6.53
C GLU A 89 -13.87 11.65 -7.89
N ASN A 90 -13.83 10.69 -8.82
CA ASN A 90 -13.30 10.87 -10.17
C ASN A 90 -11.81 11.24 -10.21
N LYS A 91 -11.06 10.88 -9.17
CA LYS A 91 -9.61 11.10 -9.16
C LYS A 91 -8.85 9.78 -9.16
N LEU A 92 -7.65 9.83 -9.71
CA LEU A 92 -6.71 8.72 -9.73
C LEU A 92 -5.42 9.16 -9.08
N VAL A 93 -4.71 8.21 -8.49
CA VAL A 93 -3.39 8.45 -7.92
C VAL A 93 -2.37 7.74 -8.80
N TYR A 94 -1.45 8.51 -9.36
CA TYR A 94 -0.37 8.00 -10.19
C TYR A 94 0.96 8.05 -9.45
N LEU A 95 1.66 6.91 -9.45
CA LEU A 95 3.01 6.84 -8.96
C LEU A 95 3.93 7.66 -9.88
N MET A 96 4.66 8.60 -9.31
CA MET A 96 5.57 9.49 -10.05
C MET A 96 7.01 9.00 -10.02
N SER A 97 7.48 8.58 -8.85
CA SER A 97 8.85 8.15 -8.68
C SER A 97 8.96 7.23 -7.48
N VAL A 98 9.95 6.36 -7.52
CA VAL A 98 10.35 5.50 -6.40
C VAL A 98 11.83 5.76 -6.15
N GLN A 99 12.19 6.03 -4.89
CA GLN A 99 13.55 6.33 -4.50
C GLN A 99 13.97 5.40 -3.36
N ASN A 100 15.25 5.01 -3.36
CA ASN A 100 15.86 4.24 -2.28
C ASN A 100 15.11 2.96 -1.92
N ALA A 101 14.43 2.34 -2.89
CA ALA A 101 13.74 1.07 -2.66
C ALA A 101 14.77 -0.03 -2.39
N ARG A 102 14.60 -0.72 -1.27
CA ARG A 102 15.49 -1.81 -0.86
C ARG A 102 14.67 -3.02 -0.46
N PHE A 103 15.06 -4.18 -0.99
CA PHE A 103 14.44 -5.47 -0.69
C PHE A 103 15.44 -6.28 0.12
N ARG A 104 15.25 -6.28 1.43
CA ARG A 104 16.25 -6.80 2.39
C ARG A 104 16.15 -8.30 2.59
N LYS A 105 14.91 -8.84 2.53
CA LYS A 105 14.62 -10.26 2.69
C LYS A 105 13.47 -10.64 1.79
N PRO A 106 13.48 -11.86 1.23
CA PRO A 106 12.36 -12.34 0.40
C PRO A 106 11.09 -12.51 1.24
N VAL A 107 9.97 -12.05 0.70
CA VAL A 107 8.65 -12.27 1.29
C VAL A 107 8.11 -13.60 0.75
N LEU A 108 7.99 -14.58 1.62
CA LEU A 108 7.61 -15.96 1.27
C LEU A 108 6.18 -16.23 1.77
N PRO A 109 5.31 -16.80 0.92
CA PRO A 109 3.98 -17.22 1.38
C PRO A 109 4.07 -18.51 2.21
N PRO A 110 3.16 -18.73 3.17
CA PRO A 110 2.14 -17.78 3.63
C PRO A 110 2.75 -16.73 4.55
N CYS A 111 2.26 -15.50 4.43
CA CYS A 111 2.77 -14.39 5.24
C CYS A 111 1.69 -13.31 5.37
N ASP A 112 1.61 -12.71 6.56
CA ASP A 112 0.90 -11.45 6.75
C ASP A 112 1.93 -10.33 6.63
N LEU A 113 1.82 -9.55 5.56
CA LEU A 113 2.73 -8.44 5.30
C LEU A 113 2.11 -7.15 5.81
N TYR A 114 2.83 -6.44 6.66
CA TYR A 114 2.42 -5.16 7.22
C TYR A 114 3.25 -4.04 6.64
N LEU A 115 2.59 -2.96 6.24
CA LEU A 115 3.20 -1.83 5.54
C LEU A 115 3.03 -0.58 6.39
N LYS A 116 4.07 -0.15 7.08
CA LYS A 116 4.10 1.14 7.76
C LYS A 116 4.29 2.23 6.72
N CYS A 117 3.26 3.01 6.46
CA CYS A 117 3.30 4.13 5.52
C CYS A 117 3.18 5.45 6.27
N SER A 118 4.03 6.39 5.96
CA SER A 118 3.96 7.74 6.52
C SER A 118 4.08 8.79 5.41
N VAL A 119 3.36 9.90 5.61
CA VAL A 119 3.46 11.07 4.75
C VAL A 119 4.71 11.84 5.17
N ASP A 120 5.64 12.01 4.24
CA ASP A 120 6.86 12.77 4.48
C ASP A 120 6.66 14.25 4.16
N LYS A 121 6.06 14.55 2.99
CA LYS A 121 5.85 15.91 2.54
C LYS A 121 4.70 15.99 1.54
N ILE A 122 3.92 17.07 1.64
CA ILE A 122 2.87 17.38 0.67
C ILE A 122 3.18 18.74 0.06
N LYS A 123 3.19 18.79 -1.28
CA LYS A 123 3.35 20.03 -2.02
C LYS A 123 2.34 20.06 -3.18
N GLY A 124 1.26 20.82 -2.99
CA GLY A 124 0.17 20.84 -3.95
C GLY A 124 -0.48 19.47 -4.12
N LYS A 125 -0.48 18.95 -5.34
CA LYS A 125 -1.04 17.63 -5.67
C LYS A 125 -0.01 16.50 -5.55
N VAL A 126 1.23 16.82 -5.16
CA VAL A 126 2.32 15.84 -5.05
C VAL A 126 2.53 15.49 -3.59
N TRP A 127 2.46 14.20 -3.30
CA TRP A 127 2.66 13.65 -1.97
C TRP A 127 3.89 12.76 -1.97
N ARG A 128 4.79 12.98 -1.02
CA ARG A 128 5.95 12.13 -0.78
C ARG A 128 5.69 11.25 0.43
N TYR A 129 6.01 9.97 0.30
CA TYR A 129 5.79 8.97 1.35
C TYR A 129 7.06 8.20 1.66
N LYS A 130 7.08 7.61 2.85
CA LYS A 130 8.05 6.59 3.27
C LYS A 130 7.29 5.35 3.70
N GLY A 131 7.84 4.19 3.41
CA GLY A 131 7.24 2.91 3.76
C GLY A 131 8.27 1.89 4.21
N GLU A 132 7.84 1.06 5.16
CA GLU A 132 8.60 -0.10 5.64
C GLU A 132 7.67 -1.30 5.68
N ALA A 133 8.11 -2.42 5.11
CA ALA A 133 7.33 -3.66 5.07
C ALA A 133 7.88 -4.67 6.07
N PHE A 134 6.98 -5.28 6.84
CA PHE A 134 7.33 -6.23 7.89
C PHE A 134 6.57 -7.54 7.73
N CYS A 135 7.26 -8.64 7.98
CA CYS A 135 6.70 -9.98 8.10
C CYS A 135 7.30 -10.64 9.33
N ASP A 136 6.45 -11.16 10.23
CA ASP A 136 6.89 -11.75 11.50
C ASP A 136 7.86 -10.86 12.28
N GLY A 137 7.60 -9.55 12.30
CA GLY A 137 8.41 -8.57 13.02
C GLY A 137 9.73 -8.20 12.35
N GLN A 138 10.06 -8.79 11.20
CA GLN A 138 11.28 -8.50 10.46
C GLN A 138 11.01 -7.53 9.32
N LYS A 139 11.90 -6.54 9.16
CA LYS A 139 11.82 -5.62 8.02
C LYS A 139 12.24 -6.36 6.75
N MET A 140 11.32 -6.46 5.80
CA MET A 140 11.53 -7.13 4.53
C MET A 140 11.94 -6.17 3.43
N ALA A 141 11.41 -4.95 3.46
CA ALA A 141 11.67 -3.94 2.44
C ALA A 141 11.41 -2.54 3.00
N ASP A 142 11.95 -1.55 2.34
CA ASP A 142 11.61 -0.15 2.57
C ASP A 142 11.74 0.65 1.28
N ALA A 143 11.04 1.77 1.19
CA ALA A 143 11.07 2.65 0.03
C ALA A 143 10.60 4.05 0.37
N GLU A 144 10.99 4.99 -0.48
CA GLU A 144 10.42 6.33 -0.55
C GLU A 144 9.80 6.48 -1.95
N TRP A 145 8.67 7.15 -2.03
CA TRP A 145 8.02 7.35 -3.34
C TRP A 145 7.23 8.65 -3.34
N MET A 146 6.93 9.11 -4.54
CA MET A 146 6.05 10.24 -4.77
C MET A 146 4.87 9.81 -5.63
N ALA A 147 3.72 10.38 -5.33
CA ALA A 147 2.49 10.16 -6.08
C ALA A 147 1.80 11.50 -6.33
N THR A 148 1.02 11.57 -7.39
CA THR A 148 0.21 12.74 -7.71
C THR A 148 -1.25 12.34 -7.90
N ILE A 149 -2.14 13.25 -7.56
CA ILE A 149 -3.57 13.09 -7.76
C ILE A 149 -3.93 13.74 -9.10
N VAL A 150 -4.59 12.99 -9.97
CA VAL A 150 -5.02 13.47 -11.29
C VAL A 150 -6.52 13.27 -11.47
N GLU A 151 -7.14 14.12 -12.31
CA GLU A 151 -8.52 13.92 -12.70
C GLU A 151 -8.67 12.69 -13.58
N ARG A 152 -9.73 11.93 -13.34
CA ARG A 152 -10.07 10.78 -14.18
C ARG A 152 -10.69 11.30 -15.47
N ASN A 153 -10.11 10.95 -16.60
CA ASN A 153 -10.70 11.25 -17.90
C ASN A 153 -11.69 10.14 -18.26
N ASP A 154 -12.90 10.54 -18.59
CA ASP A 154 -13.94 9.63 -19.07
C ASP A 154 -13.72 9.22 -20.52
#